data_c288682dc299482495e615813a00c760
#
_entry.id   c288682dc299482495e615813a00c760
#
_cell.length_a   1.000
_cell.length_b   1.000
_cell.length_c   1.000
_cell.angle_alpha   90.00
_cell.angle_beta   90.00
_cell.angle_gamma   90.00
#
_symmetry.space_group_name_H-M   'P 1'
#
loop_
_entity.id
_entity.type
_entity.pdbx_description
1 polymer ?
#
loop_
_entity_poly.entity_id
_entity_poly.type
_entity_poly.pdbx_seq_one_letter_code
_entity_poly.pdbx_strand_id
1 'polypeptide(L)'
;MSRGSFAEYAAAREDKLAHKPANASFEQAAAVGISGGTALQALTAGRVQAGQRVLIIGASGGVGSFAVQLAKASGAEVTGVCSTNKLDLVTSLGADRVVDYTREDFAAGSHHYDLIVDIAGNSPLSRLRRALTPTGTAVIVGGESKGNLTGGIDRQLRALILTRFVGQRLTGLASKERASDLEILADHLAAGTVTPSIDRTYPLDQVPTAMRYLEAGKVKGKIAITI
;
A
#
# COMPACT_ATOMS: atom_id res chain seq x y z
N MET A 1 22.88 -1.73 -13.77
CA MET A 1 22.34 -0.84 -14.80
C MET A 1 21.27 0.02 -14.16
N SER A 2 21.33 1.33 -14.31
CA SER A 2 20.28 2.25 -13.88
C SER A 2 18.99 1.88 -14.64
N ARG A 3 17.93 1.54 -13.93
CA ARG A 3 16.64 1.16 -14.51
C ARG A 3 15.65 2.28 -14.25
N GLY A 4 15.96 3.46 -14.78
CA GLY A 4 15.05 4.60 -14.75
C GLY A 4 14.01 4.47 -15.85
N SER A 5 12.75 4.84 -15.54
CA SER A 5 11.64 4.92 -16.51
C SER A 5 11.23 6.37 -16.81
N PHE A 6 11.97 7.36 -16.31
CA PHE A 6 11.76 8.77 -16.68
C PHE A 6 12.52 9.06 -17.99
N ALA A 7 12.04 8.48 -19.07
CA ALA A 7 12.64 8.57 -20.40
C ALA A 7 11.60 8.19 -21.46
N GLU A 8 11.78 8.66 -22.68
CA GLU A 8 10.94 8.29 -23.84
C GLU A 8 10.98 6.79 -24.15
N TYR A 9 12.08 6.12 -23.82
CA TYR A 9 12.27 4.69 -24.01
C TYR A 9 12.83 4.03 -22.75
N ALA A 10 12.33 2.84 -22.43
CA ALA A 10 12.82 2.04 -21.33
C ALA A 10 12.96 0.58 -21.75
N ALA A 11 14.02 -0.08 -21.27
CA ALA A 11 14.19 -1.53 -21.43
C ALA A 11 13.59 -2.26 -20.25
N ALA A 12 12.68 -3.20 -20.51
CA ALA A 12 12.06 -4.05 -19.50
C ALA A 12 12.25 -5.53 -19.88
N ARG A 13 12.31 -6.40 -18.86
CA ARG A 13 12.33 -7.84 -19.07
C ARG A 13 10.93 -8.32 -19.40
N GLU A 14 10.80 -9.25 -20.32
CA GLU A 14 9.52 -9.84 -20.73
C GLU A 14 8.75 -10.45 -19.57
N ASP A 15 9.45 -11.15 -18.63
CA ASP A 15 8.86 -11.76 -17.44
C ASP A 15 8.39 -10.75 -16.37
N LYS A 16 8.44 -9.44 -16.66
CA LYS A 16 7.98 -8.33 -15.81
C LYS A 16 6.90 -7.49 -16.47
N LEU A 17 6.34 -7.95 -17.56
CA LEU A 17 5.34 -7.24 -18.33
C LEU A 17 4.00 -7.96 -18.29
N ALA A 18 2.92 -7.19 -18.41
CA ALA A 18 1.57 -7.66 -18.65
C ALA A 18 0.88 -6.72 -19.62
N HIS A 19 -0.14 -7.21 -20.31
CA HIS A 19 -0.94 -6.39 -21.20
C HIS A 19 -1.75 -5.34 -20.41
N LYS A 20 -1.72 -4.10 -20.91
CA LYS A 20 -2.57 -3.04 -20.38
C LYS A 20 -4.03 -3.31 -20.80
N PRO A 21 -5.00 -3.29 -19.87
CA PRO A 21 -6.42 -3.38 -20.22
C PRO A 21 -6.85 -2.24 -21.15
N ALA A 22 -7.76 -2.54 -22.07
CA ALA A 22 -8.22 -1.56 -23.07
C ALA A 22 -8.90 -0.34 -22.43
N ASN A 23 -9.60 -0.52 -21.32
CA ASN A 23 -10.32 0.52 -20.58
C ASN A 23 -9.45 1.34 -19.61
N ALA A 24 -8.18 1.00 -19.42
CA ALA A 24 -7.25 1.79 -18.62
C ALA A 24 -6.43 2.77 -19.46
N SER A 25 -6.22 4.00 -18.97
CA SER A 25 -5.27 4.93 -19.59
C SER A 25 -3.82 4.50 -19.37
N PHE A 26 -2.87 5.10 -20.08
CA PHE A 26 -1.45 4.83 -19.87
C PHE A 26 -0.99 5.29 -18.47
N GLU A 27 -1.49 6.43 -17.99
CA GLU A 27 -1.21 6.96 -16.66
C GLU A 27 -1.72 6.00 -15.56
N GLN A 28 -2.93 5.48 -15.75
CA GLN A 28 -3.51 4.49 -14.84
C GLN A 28 -2.66 3.22 -14.80
N ALA A 29 -2.29 2.68 -15.96
CA ALA A 29 -1.45 1.48 -16.04
C ALA A 29 -0.06 1.71 -15.42
N ALA A 30 0.56 2.86 -15.69
CA ALA A 30 1.86 3.22 -15.12
C ALA A 30 1.82 3.35 -13.58
N ALA A 31 0.69 3.78 -13.02
CA ALA A 31 0.53 3.94 -11.57
C ALA A 31 0.44 2.61 -10.80
N VAL A 32 0.10 1.50 -11.48
CA VAL A 32 -0.20 0.20 -10.83
C VAL A 32 1.06 -0.54 -10.40
N GLY A 33 2.05 -0.67 -11.25
CA GLY A 33 3.18 -1.59 -11.18
C GLY A 33 3.65 -1.93 -9.76
N ILE A 34 4.57 -1.12 -9.20
CA ILE A 34 5.16 -1.39 -7.88
C ILE A 34 4.13 -1.27 -6.76
N SER A 35 3.28 -0.24 -6.78
CA SER A 35 2.36 0.05 -5.67
C SER A 35 1.22 -0.97 -5.59
N GLY A 36 0.60 -1.29 -6.71
CA GLY A 36 -0.45 -2.32 -6.78
C GLY A 36 0.10 -3.71 -6.44
N GLY A 37 1.25 -4.08 -7.04
CA GLY A 37 1.90 -5.35 -6.74
C GLY A 37 2.28 -5.51 -5.27
N THR A 38 2.80 -4.45 -4.64
CA THR A 38 3.12 -4.46 -3.21
C THR A 38 1.85 -4.62 -2.36
N ALA A 39 0.77 -3.92 -2.70
CA ALA A 39 -0.50 -4.03 -2.00
C ALA A 39 -1.10 -5.45 -2.11
N LEU A 40 -1.12 -6.02 -3.32
CA LEU A 40 -1.59 -7.38 -3.58
C LEU A 40 -0.79 -8.41 -2.78
N GLN A 41 0.55 -8.32 -2.81
CA GLN A 41 1.43 -9.22 -2.06
C GLN A 41 1.26 -9.07 -0.55
N ALA A 42 1.02 -7.84 -0.05
CA ALA A 42 0.78 -7.61 1.37
C ALA A 42 -0.51 -8.29 1.85
N LEU A 43 -1.59 -8.15 1.10
CA LEU A 43 -2.87 -8.81 1.41
C LEU A 43 -2.78 -10.33 1.28
N THR A 44 -2.08 -10.84 0.27
CA THR A 44 -1.79 -12.28 0.11
C THR A 44 -0.96 -12.82 1.28
N ALA A 45 0.11 -12.11 1.67
CA ALA A 45 0.92 -12.47 2.84
C ALA A 45 0.10 -12.43 4.14
N GLY A 46 -0.84 -11.49 4.24
CA GLY A 46 -1.80 -11.37 5.32
C GLY A 46 -2.89 -12.44 5.31
N ARG A 47 -3.08 -13.15 4.18
CA ARG A 47 -4.15 -14.12 3.95
C ARG A 47 -5.53 -13.49 4.16
N VAL A 48 -5.75 -12.32 3.53
CA VAL A 48 -7.03 -11.62 3.61
C VAL A 48 -8.19 -12.53 3.20
N GLN A 49 -9.30 -12.46 3.92
CA GLN A 49 -10.53 -13.21 3.66
C GLN A 49 -11.76 -12.32 3.80
N ALA A 50 -12.84 -12.71 3.14
CA ALA A 50 -14.12 -12.03 3.26
C ALA A 50 -14.61 -12.00 4.73
N GLY A 51 -15.19 -10.87 5.14
CA GLY A 51 -15.69 -10.65 6.50
C GLY A 51 -14.61 -10.31 7.54
N GLN A 52 -13.31 -10.36 7.20
CA GLN A 52 -12.26 -9.91 8.11
C GLN A 52 -12.23 -8.40 8.27
N ARG A 53 -11.89 -7.94 9.46
CA ARG A 53 -11.60 -6.52 9.74
C ARG A 53 -10.14 -6.24 9.43
N VAL A 54 -9.92 -5.39 8.43
CA VAL A 54 -8.59 -5.06 7.91
C VAL A 54 -8.25 -3.60 8.19
N LEU A 55 -7.10 -3.35 8.82
CA LEU A 55 -6.56 -2.01 9.03
C LEU A 55 -5.43 -1.73 8.04
N ILE A 56 -5.56 -0.65 7.28
CA ILE A 56 -4.53 -0.17 6.34
C ILE A 56 -3.90 1.11 6.89
N ILE A 57 -2.67 1.03 7.39
CA ILE A 57 -1.95 2.21 7.91
C ILE A 57 -1.15 2.85 6.78
N GLY A 58 -1.46 4.12 6.48
CA GLY A 58 -0.95 4.83 5.30
C GLY A 58 -1.87 4.67 4.08
N ALA A 59 -3.18 4.56 4.30
CA ALA A 59 -4.21 4.26 3.31
C ALA A 59 -4.27 5.23 2.12
N SER A 60 -3.86 6.48 2.31
CA SER A 60 -3.90 7.53 1.29
C SER A 60 -2.66 7.61 0.39
N GLY A 61 -1.66 6.78 0.64
CA GLY A 61 -0.42 6.71 -0.16
C GLY A 61 -0.55 5.82 -1.39
N GLY A 62 0.54 5.74 -2.18
CA GLY A 62 0.55 4.95 -3.41
C GLY A 62 0.16 3.48 -3.19
N VAL A 63 0.79 2.79 -2.24
CA VAL A 63 0.46 1.39 -1.91
C VAL A 63 -0.88 1.29 -1.18
N GLY A 64 -1.15 2.23 -0.25
CA GLY A 64 -2.35 2.21 0.59
C GLY A 64 -3.64 2.34 -0.21
N SER A 65 -3.66 3.19 -1.24
CA SER A 65 -4.83 3.38 -2.10
C SER A 65 -5.22 2.12 -2.87
N PHE A 66 -4.25 1.30 -3.26
CA PHE A 66 -4.51 -0.03 -3.83
C PHE A 66 -4.92 -1.04 -2.76
N ALA A 67 -4.26 -1.02 -1.60
CA ALA A 67 -4.55 -1.97 -0.52
C ALA A 67 -6.00 -1.85 -0.01
N VAL A 68 -6.53 -0.63 0.11
CA VAL A 68 -7.93 -0.39 0.47
C VAL A 68 -8.86 -1.05 -0.54
N GLN A 69 -8.70 -0.75 -1.82
CA GLN A 69 -9.58 -1.26 -2.89
C GLN A 69 -9.49 -2.78 -3.04
N LEU A 70 -8.27 -3.35 -3.02
CA LEU A 70 -8.06 -4.80 -3.11
C LEU A 70 -8.63 -5.55 -1.90
N ALA A 71 -8.49 -5.00 -0.69
CA ALA A 71 -9.11 -5.57 0.51
C ALA A 71 -10.64 -5.53 0.43
N LYS A 72 -11.21 -4.43 -0.08
CA LYS A 72 -12.67 -4.33 -0.35
C LYS A 72 -13.11 -5.34 -1.40
N ALA A 73 -12.38 -5.48 -2.50
CA ALA A 73 -12.66 -6.48 -3.53
C ALA A 73 -12.61 -7.92 -2.99
N SER A 74 -11.82 -8.16 -1.94
CA SER A 74 -11.77 -9.45 -1.23
C SER A 74 -12.92 -9.65 -0.22
N GLY A 75 -13.85 -8.69 -0.10
CA GLY A 75 -14.99 -8.76 0.83
C GLY A 75 -14.66 -8.42 2.29
N ALA A 76 -13.55 -7.76 2.55
CA ALA A 76 -13.16 -7.35 3.90
C ALA A 76 -13.88 -6.06 4.34
N GLU A 77 -14.01 -5.89 5.67
CA GLU A 77 -14.34 -4.62 6.32
C GLU A 77 -13.05 -3.82 6.50
N VAL A 78 -12.93 -2.68 5.82
CA VAL A 78 -11.67 -1.94 5.73
C VAL A 78 -11.70 -0.66 6.54
N THR A 79 -10.75 -0.52 7.48
CA THR A 79 -10.43 0.75 8.15
C THR A 79 -9.14 1.32 7.55
N GLY A 80 -9.19 2.53 7.02
CA GLY A 80 -8.02 3.23 6.49
C GLY A 80 -7.49 4.28 7.48
N VAL A 81 -6.18 4.35 7.68
CA VAL A 81 -5.53 5.37 8.52
C VAL A 81 -4.80 6.37 7.63
N CYS A 82 -5.12 7.64 7.77
CA CYS A 82 -4.48 8.74 7.04
C CYS A 82 -4.50 10.04 7.84
N SER A 83 -4.00 11.14 7.27
CA SER A 83 -4.09 12.48 7.85
C SER A 83 -5.40 13.16 7.47
N THR A 84 -5.79 14.20 8.24
CA THR A 84 -7.05 14.95 8.09
C THR A 84 -7.38 15.35 6.65
N ASN A 85 -6.41 15.86 5.91
CA ASN A 85 -6.60 16.37 4.54
C ASN A 85 -6.75 15.27 3.47
N LYS A 86 -6.73 13.99 3.87
CA LYS A 86 -6.80 12.82 2.97
C LYS A 86 -7.97 11.89 3.31
N LEU A 87 -8.82 12.26 4.27
CA LEU A 87 -9.98 11.46 4.69
C LEU A 87 -10.93 11.16 3.54
N ASP A 88 -11.31 12.19 2.77
CA ASP A 88 -12.23 12.07 1.64
C ASP A 88 -11.72 11.08 0.58
N LEU A 89 -10.40 11.14 0.29
CA LEU A 89 -9.80 10.18 -0.62
C LEU A 89 -9.98 8.74 -0.10
N VAL A 90 -9.60 8.47 1.15
CA VAL A 90 -9.64 7.11 1.69
C VAL A 90 -11.09 6.58 1.76
N THR A 91 -12.05 7.45 2.05
CA THR A 91 -13.47 7.11 1.97
C THR A 91 -13.89 6.79 0.53
N SER A 92 -13.50 7.60 -0.44
CA SER A 92 -13.83 7.36 -1.87
C SER A 92 -13.20 6.10 -2.45
N LEU A 93 -12.11 5.60 -1.85
CA LEU A 93 -11.49 4.32 -2.21
C LEU A 93 -12.27 3.11 -1.67
N GLY A 94 -13.35 3.34 -0.90
CA GLY A 94 -14.23 2.30 -0.39
C GLY A 94 -13.92 1.84 1.04
N ALA A 95 -13.11 2.55 1.81
CA ALA A 95 -12.92 2.24 3.23
C ALA A 95 -14.24 2.42 3.99
N ASP A 96 -14.62 1.43 4.81
CA ASP A 96 -15.84 1.46 5.63
C ASP A 96 -15.69 2.42 6.83
N ARG A 97 -14.46 2.57 7.30
CA ARG A 97 -14.07 3.51 8.36
C ARG A 97 -12.75 4.18 8.00
N VAL A 98 -12.62 5.47 8.36
CA VAL A 98 -11.36 6.20 8.22
C VAL A 98 -10.96 6.77 9.58
N VAL A 99 -9.68 6.57 9.95
CA VAL A 99 -9.07 7.05 11.20
C VAL A 99 -8.08 8.15 10.85
N ASP A 100 -8.30 9.33 11.42
CA ASP A 100 -7.34 10.44 11.36
C ASP A 100 -6.29 10.27 12.45
N TYR A 101 -5.08 9.83 12.08
CA TYR A 101 -4.01 9.57 13.05
C TYR A 101 -3.53 10.82 13.79
N THR A 102 -3.91 12.04 13.33
CA THR A 102 -3.57 13.30 13.97
C THR A 102 -4.50 13.62 15.15
N ARG A 103 -5.64 12.93 15.24
CA ARG A 103 -6.70 13.18 16.22
C ARG A 103 -7.03 11.97 17.09
N GLU A 104 -6.86 10.76 16.56
CA GLU A 104 -7.22 9.54 17.28
C GLU A 104 -6.17 8.41 17.12
N ASP A 105 -6.11 7.54 18.11
CA ASP A 105 -5.25 6.35 18.06
C ASP A 105 -6.06 5.16 17.53
N PHE A 106 -5.67 4.61 16.36
CA PHE A 106 -6.30 3.41 15.80
C PHE A 106 -6.23 2.19 16.73
N ALA A 107 -5.33 2.20 17.70
CA ALA A 107 -5.17 1.13 18.70
C ALA A 107 -5.88 1.44 20.03
N ALA A 108 -6.62 2.55 20.11
CA ALA A 108 -7.45 2.86 21.27
C ALA A 108 -8.83 2.20 21.13
N GLY A 109 -9.41 1.81 22.28
CA GLY A 109 -10.75 1.24 22.33
C GLY A 109 -10.81 -0.26 22.07
N SER A 110 -12.02 -0.75 21.76
CA SER A 110 -12.35 -2.18 21.64
C SER A 110 -12.28 -2.72 20.20
N HIS A 111 -11.94 -1.89 19.22
CA HIS A 111 -11.80 -2.34 17.85
C HIS A 111 -10.50 -3.12 17.68
N HIS A 112 -10.63 -4.40 17.31
CA HIS A 112 -9.50 -5.26 17.01
C HIS A 112 -9.61 -5.73 15.56
N TYR A 113 -8.44 -5.83 14.89
CA TYR A 113 -8.33 -6.17 13.48
C TYR A 113 -7.78 -7.58 13.30
N ASP A 114 -8.29 -8.30 12.32
CA ASP A 114 -7.81 -9.63 11.94
C ASP A 114 -6.55 -9.54 11.10
N LEU A 115 -6.45 -8.46 10.31
CA LEU A 115 -5.27 -8.13 9.52
C LEU A 115 -4.92 -6.65 9.64
N ILE A 116 -3.65 -6.36 9.87
CA ILE A 116 -3.08 -5.01 9.75
C ILE A 116 -2.03 -5.01 8.63
N VAL A 117 -2.18 -4.09 7.68
CA VAL A 117 -1.15 -3.80 6.66
C VAL A 117 -0.51 -2.46 7.02
N ASP A 118 0.73 -2.50 7.54
CA ASP A 118 1.46 -1.31 7.96
C ASP A 118 2.41 -0.82 6.87
N ILE A 119 1.94 0.14 6.08
CA ILE A 119 2.66 0.72 4.95
C ILE A 119 3.48 1.93 5.38
N ALA A 120 2.94 2.77 6.27
CA ALA A 120 3.63 3.95 6.77
C ALA A 120 4.85 3.62 7.65
N GLY A 121 4.90 2.40 8.23
CA GLY A 121 6.09 1.83 8.84
C GLY A 121 6.54 2.42 10.18
N ASN A 122 5.80 3.36 10.78
CA ASN A 122 6.24 4.11 11.96
C ASN A 122 5.62 3.63 13.28
N SER A 123 4.66 2.70 13.24
CA SER A 123 3.99 2.23 14.45
C SER A 123 4.85 1.23 15.23
N PRO A 124 5.03 1.38 16.56
CA PRO A 124 5.69 0.36 17.39
C PRO A 124 4.96 -0.98 17.28
N LEU A 125 5.70 -2.10 17.33
CA LEU A 125 5.11 -3.46 17.28
C LEU A 125 4.10 -3.70 18.41
N SER A 126 4.32 -3.12 19.58
CA SER A 126 3.38 -3.18 20.73
C SER A 126 2.04 -2.53 20.41
N ARG A 127 2.04 -1.42 19.64
CA ARG A 127 0.82 -0.74 19.19
C ARG A 127 0.06 -1.56 18.18
N LEU A 128 0.74 -2.16 17.20
CA LEU A 128 0.13 -3.06 16.22
C LEU A 128 -0.50 -4.27 16.93
N ARG A 129 0.23 -4.88 17.86
CA ARG A 129 -0.27 -6.03 18.63
C ARG A 129 -1.51 -5.70 19.46
N ARG A 130 -1.57 -4.52 20.06
CA ARG A 130 -2.74 -4.07 20.83
C ARG A 130 -3.97 -3.92 19.96
N ALA A 131 -3.80 -3.52 18.69
CA ALA A 131 -4.89 -3.37 17.74
C ALA A 131 -5.31 -4.69 17.06
N LEU A 132 -4.52 -5.75 17.14
CA LEU A 132 -4.84 -7.06 16.58
C LEU A 132 -5.76 -7.88 17.46
N THR A 133 -6.58 -8.73 16.83
CA THR A 133 -7.23 -9.86 17.49
C THR A 133 -6.17 -10.83 18.06
N PRO A 134 -6.52 -11.71 19.02
CA PRO A 134 -5.55 -12.66 19.63
C PRO A 134 -4.80 -13.53 18.61
N THR A 135 -5.38 -13.81 17.44
CA THR A 135 -4.82 -14.62 16.35
C THR A 135 -4.56 -13.82 15.09
N GLY A 136 -4.68 -12.50 15.17
CA GLY A 136 -4.56 -11.59 14.00
C GLY A 136 -3.14 -11.54 13.43
N THR A 137 -3.06 -11.03 12.21
CA THR A 137 -1.80 -10.90 11.46
C THR A 137 -1.45 -9.42 11.23
N ALA A 138 -0.20 -9.03 11.42
CA ALA A 138 0.33 -7.76 10.93
C ALA A 138 1.38 -8.00 9.85
N VAL A 139 1.19 -7.37 8.69
CA VAL A 139 2.15 -7.34 7.58
C VAL A 139 2.83 -5.97 7.54
N ILE A 140 4.14 -5.96 7.76
CA ILE A 140 4.96 -4.75 7.75
C ILE A 140 5.52 -4.58 6.35
N VAL A 141 5.04 -3.58 5.63
CA VAL A 141 5.37 -3.33 4.21
C VAL A 141 6.47 -2.28 4.10
N GLY A 142 6.41 -1.23 4.88
CA GLY A 142 7.32 -0.09 4.82
C GLY A 142 8.08 0.15 6.13
N GLY A 143 9.12 0.95 6.03
CA GLY A 143 9.88 1.48 7.12
C GLY A 143 10.49 2.79 6.66
N GLU A 144 9.73 3.90 6.70
CA GLU A 144 10.27 5.25 6.49
C GLU A 144 11.02 5.71 7.75
N SER A 145 12.07 5.00 8.10
CA SER A 145 12.94 5.37 9.19
C SER A 145 13.96 6.38 8.67
N LYS A 146 13.64 7.67 8.71
CA LYS A 146 14.64 8.74 8.55
C LYS A 146 15.66 8.57 9.68
N GLY A 147 16.83 8.01 9.36
CA GLY A 147 17.99 8.02 10.25
C GLY A 147 18.48 6.69 10.84
N ASN A 148 17.91 5.54 10.51
CA ASN A 148 18.46 4.26 10.95
C ASN A 148 19.32 3.61 9.87
N LEU A 149 20.56 3.24 10.23
CA LEU A 149 21.53 2.50 9.39
C LEU A 149 20.99 1.18 8.80
N THR A 150 19.87 0.67 9.32
CA THR A 150 19.30 -0.64 8.97
C THR A 150 18.07 -0.55 8.05
N GLY A 151 17.60 0.66 7.67
CA GLY A 151 16.45 0.81 6.76
C GLY A 151 15.15 0.13 7.21
N GLY A 152 14.98 -0.13 8.54
CA GLY A 152 13.79 -0.77 9.09
C GLY A 152 13.83 -2.31 9.13
N ILE A 153 14.91 -2.96 8.68
CA ILE A 153 15.09 -4.42 8.71
C ILE A 153 15.06 -4.95 10.16
N ASP A 154 15.61 -4.19 11.12
CA ASP A 154 15.58 -4.52 12.55
C ASP A 154 14.15 -4.69 13.08
N ARG A 155 13.20 -3.88 12.63
CA ARG A 155 11.79 -3.98 13.00
C ARG A 155 11.15 -5.26 12.45
N GLN A 156 11.47 -5.64 11.22
CA GLN A 156 10.98 -6.89 10.61
C GLN A 156 11.56 -8.12 11.31
N LEU A 157 12.85 -8.09 11.68
CA LEU A 157 13.50 -9.17 12.43
C LEU A 157 12.89 -9.32 13.84
N ARG A 158 12.66 -8.22 14.55
CA ARG A 158 11.97 -8.24 15.87
C ARG A 158 10.54 -8.79 15.75
N ALA A 159 9.82 -8.46 14.68
CA ALA A 159 8.49 -8.98 14.43
C ALA A 159 8.50 -10.51 14.26
N LEU A 160 9.45 -11.06 13.50
CA LEU A 160 9.61 -12.50 13.32
C LEU A 160 9.94 -13.25 14.63
N ILE A 161 10.77 -12.66 15.48
CA ILE A 161 11.10 -13.25 16.79
C ILE A 161 9.87 -13.25 17.70
N LEU A 162 9.16 -12.11 17.77
CA LEU A 162 7.98 -11.97 18.62
C LEU A 162 6.84 -12.94 18.25
N THR A 163 6.66 -13.23 16.96
CA THR A 163 5.65 -14.16 16.47
C THR A 163 5.75 -15.56 17.13
N ARG A 164 6.95 -15.98 17.55
CA ARG A 164 7.15 -17.29 18.21
C ARG A 164 6.62 -17.36 19.64
N PHE A 165 6.40 -16.20 20.27
CA PHE A 165 6.03 -16.11 21.69
C PHE A 165 4.60 -15.61 21.91
N VAL A 166 3.88 -15.28 20.82
CA VAL A 166 2.52 -14.73 20.89
C VAL A 166 1.62 -15.44 19.91
N GLY A 167 0.30 -15.47 20.16
CA GLY A 167 -0.69 -16.05 19.23
C GLY A 167 -0.84 -15.27 17.91
N GLN A 168 -0.40 -14.01 17.88
CA GLN A 168 -0.46 -13.12 16.72
C GLN A 168 0.70 -13.37 15.75
N ARG A 169 0.45 -13.23 14.45
CA ARG A 169 1.47 -13.37 13.42
C ARG A 169 1.98 -11.98 12.97
N LEU A 170 3.26 -11.71 13.16
CA LEU A 170 3.91 -10.50 12.71
C LEU A 170 4.92 -10.85 11.62
N THR A 171 4.78 -10.28 10.41
CA THR A 171 5.65 -10.62 9.27
C THR A 171 6.06 -9.37 8.50
N GLY A 172 7.27 -9.38 7.96
CA GLY A 172 7.72 -8.36 7.01
C GLY A 172 7.42 -8.78 5.57
N LEU A 173 7.22 -7.82 4.69
CA LEU A 173 7.07 -8.03 3.26
C LEU A 173 8.31 -7.52 2.52
N ALA A 174 8.96 -8.40 1.77
CA ALA A 174 9.90 -8.05 0.71
C ALA A 174 9.17 -8.24 -0.64
N SER A 175 8.61 -7.17 -1.17
CA SER A 175 7.87 -7.23 -2.44
C SER A 175 8.81 -7.53 -3.62
N LYS A 176 8.31 -8.26 -4.61
CA LYS A 176 9.01 -8.60 -5.84
C LYS A 176 8.12 -8.29 -7.03
N GLU A 177 8.71 -7.75 -8.08
CA GLU A 177 8.01 -7.54 -9.34
C GLU A 177 7.76 -8.88 -10.04
N ARG A 178 6.50 -9.19 -10.36
CA ARG A 178 6.07 -10.41 -11.05
C ARG A 178 5.03 -10.10 -12.10
N ALA A 179 5.14 -10.67 -13.28
CA ALA A 179 4.12 -10.55 -14.33
C ALA A 179 2.75 -11.05 -13.84
N SER A 180 2.72 -12.18 -13.11
CA SER A 180 1.47 -12.74 -12.56
C SER A 180 0.71 -11.78 -11.64
N ASP A 181 1.40 -10.94 -10.87
CA ASP A 181 0.75 -9.94 -10.04
C ASP A 181 0.18 -8.80 -10.89
N LEU A 182 0.87 -8.44 -11.98
CA LEU A 182 0.39 -7.44 -12.94
C LEU A 182 -0.83 -7.94 -13.73
N GLU A 183 -0.89 -9.22 -14.06
CA GLU A 183 -2.04 -9.85 -14.70
C GLU A 183 -3.28 -9.78 -13.80
N ILE A 184 -3.15 -10.16 -12.52
CA ILE A 184 -4.24 -10.05 -11.52
C ILE A 184 -4.70 -8.59 -11.39
N LEU A 185 -3.76 -7.65 -11.34
CA LEU A 185 -4.08 -6.22 -11.25
C LEU A 185 -4.72 -5.69 -12.54
N ALA A 186 -4.34 -6.21 -13.70
CA ALA A 186 -4.98 -5.89 -14.97
C ALA A 186 -6.44 -6.35 -14.99
N ASP A 187 -6.74 -7.54 -14.45
CA ASP A 187 -8.12 -8.03 -14.31
C ASP A 187 -8.95 -7.12 -13.39
N HIS A 188 -8.39 -6.68 -12.27
CA HIS A 188 -9.05 -5.72 -11.38
C HIS A 188 -9.31 -4.36 -12.05
N LEU A 189 -8.34 -3.86 -12.84
CA LEU A 189 -8.52 -2.63 -13.64
C LEU A 189 -9.60 -2.82 -14.71
N ALA A 190 -9.59 -3.94 -15.43
CA ALA A 190 -10.56 -4.26 -16.46
C ALA A 190 -11.98 -4.35 -15.89
N ALA A 191 -12.13 -4.94 -14.71
CA ALA A 191 -13.39 -5.07 -13.98
C ALA A 191 -13.84 -3.76 -13.29
N GLY A 192 -12.98 -2.73 -13.22
CA GLY A 192 -13.26 -1.49 -12.49
C GLY A 192 -13.29 -1.64 -10.95
N THR A 193 -12.88 -2.78 -10.40
CA THR A 193 -12.82 -3.02 -8.95
C THR A 193 -11.64 -2.33 -8.28
N VAL A 194 -10.64 -1.94 -9.08
CA VAL A 194 -9.52 -1.09 -8.66
C VAL A 194 -9.35 0.03 -9.66
N THR A 195 -9.30 1.26 -9.16
CA THR A 195 -9.00 2.45 -9.95
C THR A 195 -7.81 3.17 -9.34
N PRO A 196 -6.69 3.35 -10.08
CA PRO A 196 -5.53 4.08 -9.57
C PRO A 196 -5.88 5.52 -9.22
N SER A 197 -5.58 5.93 -7.98
CA SER A 197 -5.75 7.31 -7.54
C SER A 197 -4.55 8.14 -8.03
N ILE A 198 -4.74 8.93 -9.07
CA ILE A 198 -3.73 9.85 -9.62
C ILE A 198 -4.06 11.25 -9.14
N ASP A 199 -3.18 11.80 -8.30
CA ASP A 199 -3.31 13.15 -7.75
C ASP A 199 -2.99 14.21 -8.81
N ARG A 200 -1.88 14.02 -9.53
CA ARG A 200 -1.38 14.92 -10.57
C ARG A 200 -0.63 14.18 -11.66
N THR A 201 -0.64 14.79 -12.83
CA THR A 201 0.17 14.40 -13.99
C THR A 201 1.17 15.51 -14.30
N TYR A 202 2.40 15.14 -14.63
CA TYR A 202 3.46 16.06 -15.02
C TYR A 202 4.12 15.58 -16.32
N PRO A 203 4.49 16.47 -17.24
CA PRO A 203 5.31 16.08 -18.38
C PRO A 203 6.73 15.72 -17.96
N LEU A 204 7.46 14.99 -18.81
CA LEU A 204 8.77 14.42 -18.51
C LEU A 204 9.81 15.47 -18.05
N ASP A 205 9.80 16.66 -18.67
CA ASP A 205 10.68 17.77 -18.32
C ASP A 205 10.42 18.35 -16.92
N GLN A 206 9.25 18.07 -16.32
CA GLN A 206 8.87 18.51 -14.99
C GLN A 206 9.07 17.46 -13.88
N VAL A 207 9.75 16.34 -14.16
CA VAL A 207 10.07 15.31 -13.16
C VAL A 207 10.71 15.91 -11.88
N PRO A 208 11.66 16.88 -11.93
CA PRO A 208 12.19 17.47 -10.70
C PRO A 208 11.13 18.17 -9.84
N THR A 209 10.11 18.77 -10.45
CA THR A 209 8.99 19.41 -9.75
C THR A 209 8.05 18.37 -9.14
N ALA A 210 7.74 17.31 -9.89
CA ALA A 210 6.95 16.17 -9.41
C ALA A 210 7.62 15.52 -8.17
N MET A 211 8.94 15.33 -8.21
CA MET A 211 9.70 14.76 -7.10
C MET A 211 9.67 15.66 -5.86
N ARG A 212 9.85 16.96 -5.99
CA ARG A 212 9.71 17.90 -4.87
C ARG A 212 8.31 17.86 -4.24
N TYR A 213 7.27 17.73 -5.07
CA TYR A 213 5.90 17.61 -4.60
C TYR A 213 5.67 16.28 -3.83
N LEU A 214 6.26 15.17 -4.32
CA LEU A 214 6.24 13.88 -3.63
C LEU A 214 6.95 13.95 -2.27
N GLU A 215 8.16 14.52 -2.23
CA GLU A 215 8.97 14.68 -1.01
C GLU A 215 8.29 15.57 0.04
N ALA A 216 7.48 16.53 -0.38
CA ALA A 216 6.66 17.36 0.50
C ALA A 216 5.52 16.59 1.20
N GLY A 217 5.30 15.30 0.90
CA GLY A 217 4.27 14.45 1.52
C GLY A 217 2.83 14.84 1.18
N LYS A 218 2.63 15.71 0.18
CA LYS A 218 1.31 16.27 -0.18
C LYS A 218 0.50 15.35 -1.08
N VAL A 219 1.14 14.40 -1.75
CA VAL A 219 0.53 13.52 -2.75
C VAL A 219 -0.62 12.69 -2.16
N LYS A 220 -1.70 12.61 -2.91
CA LYS A 220 -2.88 11.78 -2.64
C LYS A 220 -2.90 10.60 -3.63
N GLY A 221 -2.36 9.45 -3.22
CA GLY A 221 -2.20 8.29 -4.11
C GLY A 221 -0.91 8.36 -4.93
N LYS A 222 -1.00 8.61 -6.23
CA LYS A 222 0.11 8.53 -7.20
C LYS A 222 0.29 9.83 -7.98
N ILE A 223 1.49 10.03 -8.50
CA ILE A 223 1.80 11.00 -9.55
C ILE A 223 2.09 10.22 -10.82
N ALA A 224 1.57 10.68 -11.95
CA ALA A 224 1.91 10.15 -13.26
C ALA A 224 2.85 11.12 -13.99
N ILE A 225 3.79 10.56 -14.76
CA ILE A 225 4.64 11.31 -15.69
C ILE A 225 4.20 10.92 -17.11
N THR A 226 3.93 11.90 -17.93
CA THR A 226 3.59 11.72 -19.35
C THR A 226 4.78 12.09 -20.24
N ILE A 227 4.87 11.45 -21.37
CA ILE A 227 5.86 11.65 -22.43
C ILE A 227 5.20 12.30 -23.63
#